data_12d9ac46220a40a6327eb63852681ca6
#
_entry.id   12d9ac46220a40a6327eb63852681ca6
#
_cell.length_a   1.000
_cell.length_b   1.000
_cell.length_c   1.000
_cell.angle_alpha   90.00
_cell.angle_beta   90.00
_cell.angle_gamma   90.00
#
_symmetry.space_group_name_H-M   'P 1'
#
loop_
_entity.id
_entity.type
_entity.pdbx_description
1 polymer ?
#
loop_
_entity_poly.entity_id
_entity_poly.type
_entity_poly.pdbx_seq_one_letter_code
_entity_poly.pdbx_strand_id
1 'polypeptide(L)'
;DGADLARVGDGGYALGARAQQIRDDLAAKPTLGERDLLAIQLDDRALFLQRWWQLLHDEAASAKTPALRALADAAAKWDGRADTASTSYRIVRGWHRAVQARLLDGLTAPAQAALGKDFAMPDVPQFEGVAWPLVTHRPMNLLPRKYASWNALFEDAAADVRDTLAKDGPLAQRTWGERNTARICHPLSMALPGFAKRLLCMPFDQLDGDTDMPRVAAPDFGASERMVVSPGHEADGILHMPGGQSGNPLSPFWGAGHEAWVKGTPTPFLPGPTRYTLRLEPKRR
;
A
#
# COMPACT_ATOMS: atom_id res chain seq x y z
N ASP A 1 -3.38 -20.63 10.03
CA ASP A 1 -4.57 -20.98 9.27
C ASP A 1 -5.34 -22.12 9.92
N GLY A 2 -6.44 -22.57 9.31
CA GLY A 2 -7.20 -23.73 9.77
C GLY A 2 -7.65 -23.65 11.23
N ALA A 3 -7.44 -24.74 11.98
CA ALA A 3 -7.90 -24.88 13.37
C ALA A 3 -7.25 -23.87 14.32
N ASP A 4 -6.01 -23.48 14.06
CA ASP A 4 -5.31 -22.50 14.90
C ASP A 4 -5.89 -21.10 14.71
N LEU A 5 -6.25 -20.72 13.49
CA LEU A 5 -6.95 -19.45 13.22
C LEU A 5 -8.33 -19.45 13.92
N ALA A 6 -9.07 -20.57 13.87
CA ALA A 6 -10.35 -20.70 14.57
C ALA A 6 -10.21 -20.54 16.10
N ARG A 7 -9.09 -20.99 16.69
CA ARG A 7 -8.81 -20.85 18.13
C ARG A 7 -8.41 -19.43 18.52
N VAL A 8 -7.63 -18.76 17.67
CA VAL A 8 -7.17 -17.38 17.91
C VAL A 8 -8.28 -16.38 17.60
N GLY A 9 -9.15 -16.70 16.63
CA GLY A 9 -10.22 -15.83 16.17
C GLY A 9 -9.74 -14.74 15.22
N ASP A 10 -10.65 -13.88 14.80
CA ASP A 10 -10.36 -12.70 14.01
C ASP A 10 -10.14 -11.49 14.94
N GLY A 11 -8.89 -11.14 15.17
CA GLY A 11 -8.48 -9.98 15.96
C GLY A 11 -8.35 -8.69 15.16
N GLY A 12 -9.04 -8.55 14.01
CA GLY A 12 -8.89 -7.39 13.13
C GLY A 12 -7.60 -7.44 12.29
N TYR A 13 -7.12 -8.63 11.99
CA TYR A 13 -5.92 -8.83 11.18
C TYR A 13 -6.10 -8.26 9.77
N ALA A 14 -5.03 -7.67 9.22
CA ALA A 14 -4.99 -7.27 7.83
C ALA A 14 -5.14 -8.48 6.88
N LEU A 15 -5.52 -8.22 5.63
CA LEU A 15 -5.54 -9.24 4.59
C LEU A 15 -4.20 -9.98 4.50
N GLY A 16 -4.24 -11.31 4.48
CA GLY A 16 -3.06 -12.17 4.52
C GLY A 16 -2.20 -12.20 3.26
N ALA A 17 -2.53 -11.44 2.21
CA ALA A 17 -1.82 -11.45 0.92
C ALA A 17 -0.32 -11.15 1.08
N ARG A 18 0.03 -10.10 1.82
CA ARG A 18 1.43 -9.75 2.11
C ARG A 18 2.17 -10.85 2.89
N ALA A 19 1.55 -11.35 3.94
CA ALA A 19 2.16 -12.41 4.76
C ALA A 19 2.37 -13.71 3.96
N GLN A 20 1.43 -14.05 3.09
CA GLN A 20 1.57 -15.20 2.18
C GLN A 20 2.74 -14.99 1.21
N GLN A 21 2.86 -13.83 0.60
CA GLN A 21 3.96 -13.53 -0.34
C GLN A 21 5.31 -13.58 0.36
N ILE A 22 5.45 -13.02 1.56
CA ILE A 22 6.67 -13.13 2.39
C ILE A 22 7.02 -14.59 2.66
N ARG A 23 6.05 -15.41 3.07
CA ARG A 23 6.25 -16.84 3.33
C ARG A 23 6.75 -17.57 2.08
N ASP A 24 6.12 -17.31 0.94
CA ASP A 24 6.43 -17.97 -0.32
C ASP A 24 7.82 -17.55 -0.82
N ASP A 25 8.19 -16.28 -0.67
CA ASP A 25 9.51 -15.78 -1.01
C ASP A 25 10.61 -16.36 -0.10
N LEU A 26 10.35 -16.49 1.21
CA LEU A 26 11.26 -17.15 2.14
C LEU A 26 11.44 -18.64 1.80
N ALA A 27 10.36 -19.32 1.42
CA ALA A 27 10.39 -20.74 1.04
C ALA A 27 11.04 -21.00 -0.32
N ALA A 28 11.19 -19.99 -1.17
CA ALA A 28 11.75 -20.14 -2.53
C ALA A 28 13.25 -20.42 -2.55
N LYS A 29 13.97 -20.20 -1.47
CA LYS A 29 15.41 -20.44 -1.35
C LYS A 29 15.74 -21.27 -0.11
N PRO A 30 16.66 -22.26 -0.22
CA PRO A 30 17.05 -23.08 0.93
C PRO A 30 17.92 -22.31 1.95
N THR A 31 18.63 -21.28 1.52
CA THR A 31 19.45 -20.39 2.34
C THR A 31 19.25 -18.95 1.88
N LEU A 32 19.25 -18.04 2.83
CA LEU A 32 19.03 -16.61 2.63
C LEU A 32 20.16 -15.82 3.26
N GLY A 33 20.73 -14.87 2.53
CA GLY A 33 21.64 -13.86 3.06
C GLY A 33 20.92 -12.53 3.28
N GLU A 34 21.64 -11.56 3.83
CA GLU A 34 21.10 -10.24 4.19
C GLU A 34 20.47 -9.53 2.99
N ARG A 35 21.11 -9.64 1.81
CA ARG A 35 20.60 -9.04 0.57
C ARG A 35 19.33 -9.73 0.05
N ASP A 36 19.20 -11.05 0.26
CA ASP A 36 17.98 -11.78 -0.11
C ASP A 36 16.80 -11.33 0.76
N LEU A 37 17.05 -11.17 2.07
CA LEU A 37 16.02 -10.70 3.01
C LEU A 37 15.62 -9.23 2.74
N LEU A 38 16.57 -8.38 2.35
CA LEU A 38 16.25 -7.03 1.89
C LEU A 38 15.42 -7.07 0.60
N ALA A 39 15.77 -7.94 -0.37
CA ALA A 39 15.03 -8.08 -1.62
C ALA A 39 13.58 -8.50 -1.36
N ILE A 40 13.32 -9.37 -0.38
CA ILE A 40 11.95 -9.71 0.05
C ILE A 40 11.23 -8.48 0.62
N GLN A 41 11.90 -7.68 1.48
CA GLN A 41 11.32 -6.45 2.02
C GLN A 41 11.05 -5.37 0.95
N LEU A 42 11.68 -5.48 -0.21
CA LEU A 42 11.51 -4.59 -1.35
C LEU A 42 10.64 -5.19 -2.46
N ASP A 43 10.06 -6.36 -2.26
CA ASP A 43 9.20 -7.00 -3.25
C ASP A 43 7.86 -6.24 -3.38
N ASP A 44 7.69 -5.62 -4.54
CA ASP A 44 6.50 -4.86 -4.93
C ASP A 44 5.65 -5.59 -5.98
N ARG A 45 5.87 -6.90 -6.20
CA ARG A 45 5.04 -7.71 -7.10
C ARG A 45 3.59 -7.70 -6.63
N ALA A 46 2.68 -7.42 -7.54
CA ALA A 46 1.26 -7.24 -7.29
C ALA A 46 0.48 -8.55 -7.48
N LEU A 47 0.94 -9.66 -6.86
CA LEU A 47 0.37 -11.00 -7.03
C LEU A 47 -1.11 -11.04 -6.67
N PHE A 48 -1.48 -10.37 -5.60
CA PHE A 48 -2.86 -10.30 -5.13
C PHE A 48 -3.82 -9.66 -6.15
N LEU A 49 -3.41 -8.57 -6.82
CA LEU A 49 -4.27 -7.81 -7.73
C LEU A 49 -4.32 -8.40 -9.16
N GLN A 50 -3.52 -9.38 -9.50
CA GLN A 50 -3.54 -10.01 -10.82
C GLN A 50 -4.94 -10.54 -11.16
N ARG A 51 -5.66 -11.15 -10.22
CA ARG A 51 -7.03 -11.63 -10.43
C ARG A 51 -8.04 -10.51 -10.69
N TRP A 52 -7.81 -9.32 -10.10
CA TRP A 52 -8.64 -8.16 -10.35
C TRP A 52 -8.38 -7.53 -11.72
N TRP A 53 -7.12 -7.54 -12.16
CA TRP A 53 -6.80 -7.17 -13.54
C TRP A 53 -7.50 -8.09 -14.54
N GLN A 54 -7.46 -9.41 -14.34
CA GLN A 54 -8.15 -10.37 -15.19
C GLN A 54 -9.66 -10.11 -15.19
N LEU A 55 -10.27 -9.93 -14.01
CA LEU A 55 -11.70 -9.62 -13.89
C LEU A 55 -12.07 -8.34 -14.65
N LEU A 56 -11.26 -7.28 -14.56
CA LEU A 56 -11.50 -6.04 -15.32
C LEU A 56 -11.55 -6.29 -16.82
N HIS A 57 -10.62 -7.08 -17.36
CA HIS A 57 -10.56 -7.39 -18.78
C HIS A 57 -11.72 -8.28 -19.22
N ASP A 58 -12.07 -9.30 -18.43
CA ASP A 58 -13.20 -10.19 -18.73
C ASP A 58 -14.53 -9.40 -18.78
N GLU A 59 -14.72 -8.47 -17.83
CA GLU A 59 -15.91 -7.59 -17.83
C GLU A 59 -15.91 -6.63 -19.02
N ALA A 60 -14.78 -6.01 -19.33
CA ALA A 60 -14.68 -5.10 -20.47
C ALA A 60 -14.91 -5.80 -21.81
N ALA A 61 -14.53 -7.08 -21.93
CA ALA A 61 -14.78 -7.88 -23.14
C ALA A 61 -16.25 -8.26 -23.30
N SER A 62 -16.96 -8.55 -22.20
CA SER A 62 -18.35 -8.98 -22.19
C SER A 62 -19.35 -7.81 -22.24
N ALA A 63 -18.98 -6.67 -21.69
CA ALA A 63 -19.83 -5.50 -21.56
C ALA A 63 -19.59 -4.48 -22.68
N LYS A 64 -20.70 -3.94 -23.22
CA LYS A 64 -20.64 -2.81 -24.17
C LYS A 64 -20.58 -1.46 -23.42
N THR A 65 -19.87 -1.41 -22.31
CA THR A 65 -19.85 -0.27 -21.40
C THR A 65 -18.54 0.52 -21.56
N PRO A 66 -18.60 1.87 -21.69
CA PRO A 66 -17.47 2.67 -22.12
C PRO A 66 -16.37 2.82 -21.05
N ALA A 67 -16.72 2.84 -19.75
CA ALA A 67 -15.74 3.09 -18.71
C ALA A 67 -14.89 1.86 -18.41
N LEU A 68 -15.49 0.67 -18.29
CA LEU A 68 -14.74 -0.58 -18.16
C LEU A 68 -13.75 -0.77 -19.30
N ARG A 69 -14.22 -0.51 -20.56
CA ARG A 69 -13.36 -0.61 -21.73
C ARG A 69 -12.21 0.38 -21.68
N ALA A 70 -12.47 1.64 -21.32
CA ALA A 70 -11.43 2.66 -21.23
C ALA A 70 -10.37 2.32 -20.18
N LEU A 71 -10.76 1.75 -19.03
CA LEU A 71 -9.81 1.26 -18.01
C LEU A 71 -9.02 0.05 -18.49
N ALA A 72 -9.69 -0.94 -19.13
CA ALA A 72 -9.06 -2.13 -19.65
C ALA A 72 -8.05 -1.78 -20.76
N ASP A 73 -8.40 -0.89 -21.69
CA ASP A 73 -7.50 -0.42 -22.76
C ASP A 73 -6.27 0.28 -22.18
N ALA A 74 -6.44 1.16 -21.17
CA ALA A 74 -5.33 1.83 -20.52
C ALA A 74 -4.47 0.91 -19.64
N ALA A 75 -5.03 -0.21 -19.16
CA ALA A 75 -4.35 -1.26 -18.39
C ALA A 75 -4.12 -2.55 -19.22
N ALA A 76 -4.08 -2.47 -20.56
CA ALA A 76 -4.03 -3.62 -21.44
C ALA A 76 -2.84 -4.55 -21.15
N LYS A 77 -1.70 -3.97 -20.78
CA LYS A 77 -0.53 -4.72 -20.33
C LYS A 77 -0.45 -4.67 -18.81
N TRP A 78 -0.48 -5.84 -18.17
CA TRP A 78 -0.27 -5.94 -16.73
C TRP A 78 1.22 -5.86 -16.39
N ASP A 79 1.62 -4.83 -15.66
CA ASP A 79 3.02 -4.67 -15.22
C ASP A 79 3.37 -5.65 -14.10
N GLY A 80 2.37 -6.14 -13.37
CA GLY A 80 2.52 -7.10 -12.28
C GLY A 80 3.21 -6.56 -11.04
N ARG A 81 3.41 -5.25 -10.96
CA ARG A 81 4.15 -4.59 -9.87
C ARG A 81 3.50 -3.27 -9.50
N ALA A 82 3.62 -2.89 -8.22
CA ALA A 82 3.30 -1.55 -7.73
C ALA A 82 4.50 -0.61 -7.92
N ASP A 83 4.99 -0.54 -9.16
CA ASP A 83 6.07 0.33 -9.58
C ASP A 83 5.57 1.76 -9.79
N THR A 84 6.39 2.75 -9.49
CA THR A 84 6.04 4.18 -9.62
C THR A 84 5.59 4.56 -11.03
N ALA A 85 6.13 3.93 -12.07
CA ALA A 85 5.76 4.17 -13.46
C ALA A 85 4.53 3.38 -13.92
N SER A 86 4.01 2.44 -13.12
CA SER A 86 2.92 1.56 -13.54
C SER A 86 1.57 2.28 -13.61
N THR A 87 1.03 2.35 -14.81
CA THR A 87 -0.35 2.81 -15.08
C THR A 87 -1.35 1.70 -14.83
N SER A 88 -1.03 0.45 -15.22
CA SER A 88 -1.94 -0.68 -15.04
C SER A 88 -2.23 -0.95 -13.57
N TYR A 89 -1.22 -0.91 -12.71
CA TYR A 89 -1.40 -1.04 -11.27
C TYR A 89 -2.30 0.06 -10.70
N ARG A 90 -2.04 1.32 -11.09
CA ARG A 90 -2.84 2.49 -10.66
C ARG A 90 -4.32 2.31 -10.93
N ILE A 91 -4.64 1.87 -12.15
CA ILE A 91 -6.01 1.69 -12.63
C ILE A 91 -6.69 0.53 -11.92
N VAL A 92 -6.05 -0.65 -11.91
CA VAL A 92 -6.62 -1.86 -11.30
C VAL A 92 -6.82 -1.68 -9.80
N ARG A 93 -5.86 -1.08 -9.10
CA ARG A 93 -5.98 -0.77 -7.67
C ARG A 93 -7.12 0.22 -7.39
N GLY A 94 -7.28 1.22 -8.25
CA GLY A 94 -8.38 2.18 -8.16
C GLY A 94 -9.72 1.50 -8.33
N TRP A 95 -9.89 0.69 -9.37
CA TRP A 95 -11.13 -0.02 -9.66
C TRP A 95 -11.48 -1.05 -8.57
N HIS A 96 -10.51 -1.83 -8.11
CA HIS A 96 -10.66 -2.75 -6.98
C HIS A 96 -11.26 -2.04 -5.76
N ARG A 97 -10.66 -0.91 -5.33
CA ARG A 97 -11.15 -0.13 -4.19
C ARG A 97 -12.53 0.45 -4.43
N ALA A 98 -12.80 0.93 -5.64
CA ALA A 98 -14.10 1.50 -6.00
C ALA A 98 -15.22 0.45 -5.98
N VAL A 99 -14.94 -0.78 -6.44
CA VAL A 99 -15.88 -1.91 -6.35
C VAL A 99 -16.12 -2.30 -4.89
N GLN A 100 -15.06 -2.46 -4.09
CA GLN A 100 -15.19 -2.79 -2.67
C GLN A 100 -16.00 -1.76 -1.89
N ALA A 101 -15.78 -0.47 -2.14
CA ALA A 101 -16.52 0.60 -1.50
C ALA A 101 -18.03 0.51 -1.79
N ARG A 102 -18.41 0.19 -3.04
CA ARG A 102 -19.80 0.02 -3.45
C ARG A 102 -20.47 -1.20 -2.83
N LEU A 103 -19.73 -2.29 -2.71
CA LEU A 103 -20.20 -3.49 -2.03
C LEU A 103 -20.42 -3.24 -0.53
N LEU A 104 -19.46 -2.64 0.13
CA LEU A 104 -19.55 -2.34 1.56
C LEU A 104 -20.70 -1.36 1.86
N ASP A 105 -20.82 -0.30 1.06
CA ASP A 105 -21.94 0.65 1.14
C ASP A 105 -23.30 -0.07 1.01
N GLY A 106 -23.43 -0.94 0.01
CA GLY A 106 -24.66 -1.71 -0.20
C GLY A 106 -24.99 -2.68 0.93
N LEU A 107 -23.99 -3.37 1.48
CA LEU A 107 -24.17 -4.31 2.58
C LEU A 107 -24.52 -3.60 3.90
N THR A 108 -24.01 -2.40 4.10
CA THR A 108 -24.30 -1.60 5.30
C THR A 108 -25.52 -0.70 5.17
N ALA A 109 -26.11 -0.55 3.98
CA ALA A 109 -27.26 0.33 3.71
C ALA A 109 -28.44 0.15 4.67
N PRO A 110 -28.84 -1.06 5.10
CA PRO A 110 -29.90 -1.22 6.09
C PRO A 110 -29.55 -0.62 7.45
N ALA A 111 -28.30 -0.76 7.88
CA ALA A 111 -27.81 -0.19 9.13
C ALA A 111 -27.70 1.34 9.03
N GLN A 112 -27.22 1.86 7.89
CA GLN A 112 -27.19 3.30 7.63
C GLN A 112 -28.60 3.91 7.71
N ALA A 113 -29.60 3.25 7.10
CA ALA A 113 -30.97 3.69 7.12
C ALA A 113 -31.60 3.66 8.54
N ALA A 114 -31.26 2.64 9.35
CA ALA A 114 -31.79 2.47 10.69
C ALA A 114 -31.15 3.42 11.71
N LEU A 115 -29.84 3.66 11.61
CA LEU A 115 -29.06 4.45 12.58
C LEU A 115 -28.91 5.91 12.18
N GLY A 116 -29.09 6.24 10.90
CA GLY A 116 -28.97 7.62 10.40
C GLY A 116 -27.64 8.26 10.77
N LYS A 117 -27.69 9.40 11.48
CA LYS A 117 -26.49 10.13 11.92
C LYS A 117 -25.61 9.38 12.92
N ASP A 118 -26.13 8.38 13.57
CA ASP A 118 -25.40 7.57 14.56
C ASP A 118 -24.70 6.38 13.91
N PHE A 119 -24.84 6.19 12.58
CA PHE A 119 -24.13 5.19 11.83
C PHE A 119 -22.64 5.53 11.72
N ALA A 120 -21.78 4.60 12.09
CA ALA A 120 -20.35 4.63 11.79
C ALA A 120 -20.01 3.46 10.88
N MET A 121 -19.30 3.73 9.78
CA MET A 121 -18.84 2.68 8.86
C MET A 121 -17.90 1.74 9.61
N PRO A 122 -18.17 0.42 9.65
CA PRO A 122 -17.29 -0.51 10.31
C PRO A 122 -15.94 -0.61 9.60
N ASP A 123 -14.89 -0.78 10.37
CA ASP A 123 -13.59 -1.20 9.83
C ASP A 123 -13.63 -2.70 9.54
N VAL A 124 -13.39 -3.07 8.28
CA VAL A 124 -13.46 -4.45 7.79
C VAL A 124 -12.15 -4.78 7.05
N PRO A 125 -11.04 -4.98 7.77
CA PRO A 125 -9.70 -5.10 7.17
C PRO A 125 -9.54 -6.30 6.24
N GLN A 126 -10.40 -7.35 6.39
CA GLN A 126 -10.40 -8.55 5.55
C GLN A 126 -11.57 -8.58 4.56
N PHE A 127 -12.13 -7.43 4.21
CA PHE A 127 -13.31 -7.34 3.33
C PHE A 127 -13.15 -8.04 1.99
N GLU A 128 -11.92 -8.22 1.52
CA GLU A 128 -11.63 -8.99 0.31
C GLU A 128 -12.19 -10.42 0.36
N GLY A 129 -12.19 -11.05 1.53
CA GLY A 129 -12.80 -12.37 1.73
C GLY A 129 -14.30 -12.41 1.47
N VAL A 130 -14.97 -11.27 1.55
CA VAL A 130 -16.39 -11.09 1.19
C VAL A 130 -16.52 -10.59 -0.25
N ALA A 131 -15.74 -9.60 -0.63
CA ALA A 131 -15.83 -8.95 -1.94
C ALA A 131 -15.54 -9.92 -3.10
N TRP A 132 -14.46 -10.72 -2.98
CA TRP A 132 -14.08 -11.62 -4.08
C TRP A 132 -15.15 -12.68 -4.39
N PRO A 133 -15.71 -13.44 -3.44
CA PRO A 133 -16.85 -14.32 -3.70
C PRO A 133 -18.06 -13.60 -4.30
N LEU A 134 -18.37 -12.38 -3.85
CA LEU A 134 -19.50 -11.62 -4.38
C LEU A 134 -19.30 -11.25 -5.86
N VAL A 135 -18.13 -10.73 -6.24
CA VAL A 135 -17.88 -10.34 -7.63
C VAL A 135 -17.73 -11.52 -8.59
N THR A 136 -17.38 -12.71 -8.07
CA THR A 136 -17.23 -13.93 -8.89
C THR A 136 -18.53 -14.71 -9.01
N HIS A 137 -19.27 -14.92 -7.92
CA HIS A 137 -20.54 -15.67 -7.94
C HIS A 137 -21.77 -14.82 -8.30
N ARG A 138 -21.70 -13.50 -8.09
CA ARG A 138 -22.73 -12.50 -8.47
C ARG A 138 -24.15 -12.80 -7.98
N PRO A 139 -24.37 -13.12 -6.69
CA PRO A 139 -25.68 -13.40 -6.19
C PRO A 139 -26.57 -12.15 -6.24
N MET A 140 -27.69 -12.22 -6.95
CA MET A 140 -28.55 -11.06 -7.19
C MET A 140 -29.18 -10.49 -5.90
N ASN A 141 -29.40 -11.32 -4.91
CA ASN A 141 -29.94 -10.91 -3.61
C ASN A 141 -28.96 -10.11 -2.74
N LEU A 142 -27.65 -10.14 -3.06
CA LEU A 142 -26.58 -9.36 -2.40
C LEU A 142 -26.07 -8.21 -3.26
N LEU A 143 -26.57 -8.03 -4.45
CA LEU A 143 -26.29 -6.85 -5.26
C LEU A 143 -26.84 -5.60 -4.56
N PRO A 144 -26.04 -4.52 -4.38
CA PRO A 144 -26.56 -3.28 -3.82
C PRO A 144 -27.79 -2.76 -4.59
N ARG A 145 -28.86 -2.43 -3.88
CA ARG A 145 -30.21 -2.16 -4.45
C ARG A 145 -30.23 -1.04 -5.50
N LYS A 146 -29.26 -0.15 -5.50
CA LYS A 146 -29.16 0.93 -6.49
C LYS A 146 -28.74 0.45 -7.89
N TYR A 147 -28.25 -0.79 -8.02
CA TYR A 147 -27.80 -1.35 -9.28
C TYR A 147 -28.78 -2.39 -9.81
N ALA A 148 -29.08 -2.34 -11.12
CA ALA A 148 -29.91 -3.32 -11.79
C ALA A 148 -29.17 -4.63 -12.14
N SER A 149 -27.83 -4.59 -12.16
CA SER A 149 -26.97 -5.75 -12.46
C SER A 149 -25.57 -5.56 -11.89
N TRP A 150 -24.81 -6.65 -11.75
CA TRP A 150 -23.38 -6.63 -11.37
C TRP A 150 -22.55 -5.82 -12.37
N ASN A 151 -22.88 -5.91 -13.64
CA ASN A 151 -22.21 -5.16 -14.69
C ASN A 151 -22.42 -3.64 -14.53
N ALA A 152 -23.61 -3.22 -14.10
CA ALA A 152 -23.88 -1.80 -13.79
C ALA A 152 -23.04 -1.31 -12.59
N LEU A 153 -22.82 -2.15 -11.58
CA LEU A 153 -21.95 -1.83 -10.46
C LEU A 153 -20.49 -1.68 -10.92
N PHE A 154 -19.99 -2.60 -11.74
CA PHE A 154 -18.61 -2.58 -12.25
C PHE A 154 -18.36 -1.38 -13.15
N GLU A 155 -19.32 -1.03 -14.02
CA GLU A 155 -19.24 0.14 -14.88
C GLU A 155 -19.26 1.44 -14.08
N ASP A 156 -20.14 1.55 -13.07
CA ASP A 156 -20.19 2.74 -12.20
C ASP A 156 -18.88 2.92 -11.43
N ALA A 157 -18.29 1.82 -10.94
CA ALA A 157 -16.97 1.85 -10.31
C ALA A 157 -15.87 2.26 -11.30
N ALA A 158 -15.96 1.79 -12.54
CA ALA A 158 -15.00 2.14 -13.58
C ALA A 158 -15.15 3.59 -14.04
N ALA A 159 -16.36 4.10 -14.13
CA ALA A 159 -16.65 5.50 -14.50
C ALA A 159 -16.05 6.47 -13.46
N ASP A 160 -16.24 6.17 -12.18
CA ASP A 160 -15.69 6.97 -11.09
C ASP A 160 -14.14 7.04 -11.15
N VAL A 161 -13.48 5.90 -11.35
CA VAL A 161 -12.01 5.85 -11.49
C VAL A 161 -11.55 6.59 -12.75
N ARG A 162 -12.17 6.31 -13.91
CA ARG A 162 -11.86 6.99 -15.16
C ARG A 162 -11.97 8.50 -15.02
N ASP A 163 -13.09 8.99 -14.51
CA ASP A 163 -13.41 10.41 -14.43
C ASP A 163 -12.52 11.12 -13.38
N THR A 164 -12.16 10.41 -12.31
CA THR A 164 -11.22 10.93 -11.32
C THR A 164 -9.81 11.05 -11.91
N LEU A 165 -9.32 10.04 -12.59
CA LEU A 165 -7.98 10.05 -13.17
C LEU A 165 -7.86 11.01 -14.37
N ALA A 166 -8.93 11.13 -15.15
CA ALA A 166 -8.97 12.01 -16.33
C ALA A 166 -8.89 13.50 -16.00
N LYS A 167 -9.14 13.90 -14.75
CA LYS A 167 -8.97 15.30 -14.31
C LYS A 167 -7.53 15.78 -14.44
N ASP A 168 -6.58 14.88 -14.27
CA ASP A 168 -5.15 15.18 -14.30
C ASP A 168 -4.50 14.84 -15.65
N GLY A 169 -5.28 14.36 -16.64
CA GLY A 169 -4.82 14.07 -17.99
C GLY A 169 -5.18 12.66 -18.49
N PRO A 170 -4.60 12.20 -19.62
CA PRO A 170 -4.92 10.92 -20.22
C PRO A 170 -4.66 9.75 -19.29
N LEU A 171 -5.56 8.75 -19.25
CA LEU A 171 -5.45 7.56 -18.38
C LEU A 171 -4.13 6.82 -18.55
N ALA A 172 -3.64 6.69 -19.79
CA ALA A 172 -2.38 6.01 -20.11
C ALA A 172 -1.13 6.69 -19.51
N GLN A 173 -1.27 7.88 -18.94
CA GLN A 173 -0.19 8.63 -18.30
C GLN A 173 -0.36 8.71 -16.78
N ARG A 174 -1.44 8.15 -16.22
CA ARG A 174 -1.73 8.18 -14.77
C ARG A 174 -1.00 7.06 -14.05
N THR A 175 0.17 7.36 -13.53
CA THR A 175 1.05 6.36 -12.91
C THR A 175 0.76 6.13 -11.43
N TRP A 176 1.23 5.01 -10.90
CA TRP A 176 1.12 4.72 -9.48
C TRP A 176 1.87 5.72 -8.61
N GLY A 177 3.05 6.15 -9.04
CA GLY A 177 3.88 7.12 -8.32
C GLY A 177 3.19 8.45 -8.04
N GLU A 178 2.33 8.95 -8.97
CA GLU A 178 1.52 10.15 -8.73
C GLU A 178 0.63 10.02 -7.49
N ARG A 179 0.10 8.84 -7.25
CA ARG A 179 -0.73 8.51 -6.08
C ARG A 179 0.13 8.22 -4.86
N ASN A 180 1.24 7.51 -5.06
CA ASN A 180 2.09 6.99 -3.99
C ASN A 180 3.35 7.85 -3.82
N THR A 181 3.15 9.14 -3.59
CA THR A 181 4.21 10.12 -3.33
C THR A 181 4.37 10.34 -1.83
N ALA A 182 5.59 10.26 -1.33
CA ALA A 182 5.92 10.40 0.09
C ALA A 182 5.45 11.72 0.69
N ARG A 183 4.87 11.67 1.89
CA ARG A 183 4.44 12.82 2.70
C ARG A 183 4.91 12.66 4.14
N ILE A 184 6.17 12.28 4.31
CA ILE A 184 6.79 12.06 5.61
C ILE A 184 7.23 13.39 6.17
N CYS A 185 6.49 13.90 7.15
CA CYS A 185 6.70 15.24 7.70
C CYS A 185 6.79 15.19 9.23
N HIS A 186 7.57 16.11 9.78
CA HIS A 186 7.59 16.33 11.24
C HIS A 186 6.19 16.76 11.72
N PRO A 187 5.70 16.30 12.89
CA PRO A 187 4.37 16.65 13.38
C PRO A 187 4.10 18.16 13.44
N LEU A 188 5.10 18.98 13.80
CA LEU A 188 4.98 20.44 13.82
C LEU A 188 4.72 21.07 12.45
N SER A 189 4.90 20.34 11.36
CA SER A 189 4.62 20.83 10.00
C SER A 189 3.15 21.24 9.83
N MET A 190 2.23 20.64 10.60
CA MET A 190 0.80 20.98 10.54
C MET A 190 0.49 22.38 11.07
N ALA A 191 1.34 22.94 11.94
CA ALA A 191 1.19 24.28 12.49
C ALA A 191 1.81 25.39 11.60
N LEU A 192 2.49 25.00 10.50
CA LEU A 192 3.19 25.94 9.64
C LEU A 192 2.38 26.29 8.38
N PRO A 193 2.54 27.52 7.85
CA PRO A 193 1.98 27.89 6.55
C PRO A 193 2.60 27.02 5.42
N GLY A 194 1.86 26.86 4.31
CA GLY A 194 2.15 25.87 3.28
C GLY A 194 3.58 25.87 2.74
N PHE A 195 4.20 27.03 2.55
CA PHE A 195 5.58 27.13 2.08
C PHE A 195 6.61 26.67 3.12
N ALA A 196 6.37 26.97 4.41
CA ALA A 196 7.26 26.58 5.50
C ALA A 196 7.09 25.10 5.90
N LYS A 197 5.93 24.52 5.61
CA LYS A 197 5.65 23.09 5.87
C LYS A 197 6.70 22.18 5.19
N ARG A 198 7.13 22.53 3.98
CA ARG A 198 8.12 21.75 3.22
C ARG A 198 9.47 21.64 3.91
N LEU A 199 9.85 22.62 4.72
CA LEU A 199 11.11 22.60 5.49
C LEU A 199 11.13 21.51 6.56
N LEU A 200 9.95 21.03 6.96
CA LEU A 200 9.77 19.99 7.96
C LEU A 200 9.31 18.66 7.35
N CYS A 201 9.47 18.46 6.06
CA CYS A 201 9.12 17.23 5.36
C CYS A 201 10.35 16.64 4.66
N MET A 202 10.34 15.32 4.50
CA MET A 202 11.23 14.63 3.56
C MET A 202 10.89 15.04 2.12
N PRO A 203 11.79 14.82 1.15
CA PRO A 203 11.47 14.97 -0.28
C PRO A 203 10.19 14.22 -0.64
N PHE A 204 9.42 14.77 -1.58
CA PHE A 204 8.18 14.16 -2.06
C PHE A 204 8.50 13.17 -3.18
N ASP A 205 9.28 12.14 -2.82
CA ASP A 205 9.65 11.08 -3.75
C ASP A 205 8.47 10.16 -4.03
N GLN A 206 8.36 9.69 -5.27
CA GLN A 206 7.43 8.65 -5.62
C GLN A 206 7.92 7.31 -5.07
N LEU A 207 7.00 6.50 -4.54
CA LEU A 207 7.31 5.27 -3.84
C LEU A 207 6.73 4.06 -4.57
N ASP A 208 7.58 3.07 -4.84
CA ASP A 208 7.12 1.74 -5.21
C ASP A 208 6.51 1.02 -4.01
N GLY A 209 5.63 0.06 -4.28
CA GLY A 209 4.95 -0.73 -3.26
C GLY A 209 3.55 -0.23 -2.91
N ASP A 210 2.85 -0.99 -2.09
CA ASP A 210 1.51 -0.69 -1.53
C ASP A 210 1.33 -1.51 -0.23
N THR A 211 0.11 -1.58 0.29
CA THR A 211 -0.22 -2.24 1.57
C THR A 211 -0.31 -3.77 1.49
N ASP A 212 -0.59 -4.34 0.31
CA ASP A 212 -0.89 -5.76 0.14
C ASP A 212 0.29 -6.60 -0.40
N MET A 213 1.50 -6.09 -0.29
CA MET A 213 2.75 -6.72 -0.71
C MET A 213 3.88 -6.47 0.29
N PRO A 214 5.03 -7.21 0.22
CA PRO A 214 6.12 -7.04 1.18
C PRO A 214 6.69 -5.62 1.24
N ARG A 215 6.84 -4.94 0.09
CA ARG A 215 7.24 -3.53 0.04
C ARG A 215 6.06 -2.64 0.44
N VAL A 216 5.85 -2.52 1.75
CA VAL A 216 4.79 -1.65 2.29
C VAL A 216 5.18 -0.19 2.12
N ALA A 217 4.43 0.53 1.29
CA ALA A 217 4.63 1.95 1.08
C ALA A 217 3.31 2.65 0.70
N ALA A 218 3.05 3.77 1.35
CA ALA A 218 1.98 4.72 1.08
C ALA A 218 2.49 6.13 1.40
N PRO A 219 1.79 7.20 1.05
CA PRO A 219 2.30 8.56 1.22
C PRO A 219 2.76 8.91 2.63
N ASP A 220 2.03 8.48 3.65
CA ASP A 220 2.26 8.77 5.07
C ASP A 220 2.33 7.51 5.93
N PHE A 221 2.42 6.35 5.30
CA PHE A 221 2.50 5.04 5.94
C PHE A 221 3.45 4.13 5.16
N GLY A 222 4.21 3.29 5.88
CA GLY A 222 5.09 2.31 5.24
C GLY A 222 6.02 1.64 6.25
N ALA A 223 7.02 0.93 5.76
CA ALA A 223 8.06 0.37 6.61
C ALA A 223 8.88 1.50 7.24
N SER A 224 8.64 1.79 8.52
CA SER A 224 9.40 2.77 9.30
C SER A 224 10.86 2.36 9.44
N GLU A 225 11.12 1.06 9.41
CA GLU A 225 12.46 0.47 9.39
C GLU A 225 12.46 -0.72 8.45
N ARG A 226 13.55 -0.88 7.70
CA ARG A 226 13.92 -2.15 7.09
C ARG A 226 15.23 -2.55 7.69
N MET A 227 15.22 -3.64 8.43
CA MET A 227 16.39 -4.13 9.14
C MET A 227 16.62 -5.59 8.80
N VAL A 228 17.89 -5.93 8.55
CA VAL A 228 18.35 -7.30 8.41
C VAL A 228 19.63 -7.42 9.23
N VAL A 229 19.63 -8.33 10.19
CA VAL A 229 20.78 -8.58 11.05
C VAL A 229 20.92 -10.08 11.28
N SER A 230 22.11 -10.62 11.00
CA SER A 230 22.45 -12.01 11.30
C SER A 230 23.42 -12.04 12.49
N PRO A 231 23.08 -12.76 13.60
CA PRO A 231 23.96 -12.87 14.75
C PRO A 231 25.35 -13.41 14.38
N GLY A 232 26.41 -12.70 14.76
CA GLY A 232 27.79 -13.01 14.40
C GLY A 232 28.26 -12.45 13.06
N HIS A 233 27.34 -11.81 12.29
CA HIS A 233 27.59 -11.18 10.99
C HIS A 233 27.01 -9.76 10.94
N GLU A 234 26.98 -9.06 12.05
CA GLU A 234 26.37 -7.73 12.18
C GLU A 234 27.00 -6.69 11.24
N ALA A 235 28.27 -6.91 10.84
CA ALA A 235 28.95 -6.05 9.88
C ALA A 235 28.31 -6.06 8.48
N ASP A 236 27.62 -7.15 8.12
CA ASP A 236 26.89 -7.30 6.87
C ASP A 236 25.42 -6.83 7.00
N GLY A 237 25.02 -6.45 8.21
CA GLY A 237 23.67 -6.01 8.54
C GLY A 237 23.27 -4.75 7.79
N ILE A 238 21.96 -4.63 7.56
CA ILE A 238 21.34 -3.54 6.79
C ILE A 238 20.29 -2.85 7.66
N LEU A 239 20.28 -1.51 7.64
CA LEU A 239 19.26 -0.70 8.31
C LEU A 239 18.84 0.47 7.43
N HIS A 240 17.53 0.60 7.18
CA HIS A 240 16.94 1.76 6.55
C HIS A 240 16.02 2.50 7.51
N MET A 241 16.02 3.83 7.40
CA MET A 241 15.03 4.70 8.05
C MET A 241 14.57 5.80 7.11
N PRO A 242 13.25 6.03 6.98
CA PRO A 242 12.71 6.98 6.02
C PRO A 242 12.97 8.46 6.34
N GLY A 243 13.21 8.80 7.60
CA GLY A 243 13.35 10.19 8.06
C GLY A 243 14.68 10.50 8.74
N GLY A 244 15.62 9.53 8.80
CA GLY A 244 16.83 9.65 9.59
C GLY A 244 16.59 9.55 11.10
N GLN A 245 17.65 9.70 11.88
CA GLN A 245 17.63 9.50 13.34
C GLN A 245 17.35 10.80 14.14
N SER A 246 17.37 11.97 13.49
CA SER A 246 17.20 13.24 14.17
C SER A 246 15.79 13.79 14.01
N GLY A 247 15.16 14.16 15.13
CA GLY A 247 13.92 14.96 15.14
C GLY A 247 14.15 16.46 14.95
N ASN A 248 15.42 16.91 14.85
CA ASN A 248 15.75 18.33 14.65
C ASN A 248 15.98 18.61 13.16
N PRO A 249 15.12 19.38 12.48
CA PRO A 249 15.26 19.71 11.05
C PRO A 249 16.53 20.48 10.70
N LEU A 250 17.19 21.10 11.68
CA LEU A 250 18.46 21.80 11.47
C LEU A 250 19.68 20.88 11.63
N SER A 251 19.47 19.63 12.01
CA SER A 251 20.54 18.65 12.14
C SER A 251 20.94 18.09 10.77
N PRO A 252 22.24 17.83 10.52
CA PRO A 252 22.68 17.12 9.34
C PRO A 252 22.20 15.66 9.28
N PHE A 253 21.64 15.14 10.38
CA PHE A 253 21.05 13.81 10.46
C PHE A 253 19.54 13.79 10.20
N TRP A 254 18.91 14.96 10.01
CA TRP A 254 17.54 15.07 9.53
C TRP A 254 17.45 14.58 8.09
N GLY A 255 16.61 13.59 7.83
CA GLY A 255 16.45 12.97 6.52
C GLY A 255 17.63 12.11 6.05
N ALA A 256 18.66 11.92 6.89
CA ALA A 256 19.78 11.07 6.54
C ALA A 256 19.30 9.63 6.27
N GLY A 257 19.63 9.09 5.08
CA GLY A 257 19.20 7.75 4.66
C GLY A 257 17.85 7.70 3.93
N HIS A 258 17.11 8.82 3.80
CA HIS A 258 15.82 8.86 3.09
C HIS A 258 15.93 8.31 1.66
N GLU A 259 16.90 8.79 0.89
CA GLU A 259 17.11 8.32 -0.49
C GLU A 259 17.39 6.82 -0.56
N ALA A 260 18.23 6.30 0.35
CA ALA A 260 18.51 4.87 0.42
C ALA A 260 17.25 4.05 0.77
N TRP A 261 16.40 4.57 1.65
CA TRP A 261 15.12 3.96 1.99
C TRP A 261 14.17 3.94 0.77
N VAL A 262 14.06 5.05 0.03
CA VAL A 262 13.24 5.15 -1.20
C VAL A 262 13.71 4.16 -2.25
N LYS A 263 15.03 4.16 -2.53
CA LYS A 263 15.65 3.33 -3.59
C LYS A 263 15.88 1.88 -3.18
N GLY A 264 15.80 1.56 -1.87
CA GLY A 264 16.15 0.23 -1.36
C GLY A 264 17.66 -0.08 -1.40
N THR A 265 18.51 0.96 -1.47
CA THR A 265 19.97 0.79 -1.48
C THR A 265 20.46 0.38 -0.10
N PRO A 266 21.19 -0.76 0.08
CA PRO A 266 21.64 -1.19 1.39
C PRO A 266 22.50 -0.14 2.10
N THR A 267 22.20 0.12 3.37
CA THR A 267 23.00 0.96 4.26
C THR A 267 23.43 0.16 5.48
N PRO A 268 24.62 0.43 6.05
CA PRO A 268 25.15 -0.36 7.16
C PRO A 268 24.25 -0.32 8.41
N PHE A 269 24.07 -1.46 9.06
CA PHE A 269 23.44 -1.55 10.36
C PHE A 269 24.33 -1.00 11.48
N LEU A 270 25.63 -1.34 11.47
CA LEU A 270 26.57 -0.89 12.49
C LEU A 270 26.94 0.59 12.31
N PRO A 271 27.10 1.33 13.40
CA PRO A 271 27.57 2.70 13.33
C PRO A 271 28.99 2.79 12.76
N GLY A 272 29.28 3.90 12.10
CA GLY A 272 30.63 4.21 11.65
C GLY A 272 31.59 4.53 12.80
N PRO A 273 32.86 4.89 12.51
CA PRO A 273 33.84 5.25 13.53
C PRO A 273 33.36 6.37 14.44
N THR A 274 33.63 6.26 15.74
CA THR A 274 33.30 7.28 16.74
C THR A 274 33.99 8.61 16.40
N ARG A 275 33.18 9.66 16.17
CA ARG A 275 33.69 11.03 15.90
C ARG A 275 33.64 11.92 17.14
N TYR A 276 32.67 11.67 18.04
CA TYR A 276 32.48 12.44 19.26
C TYR A 276 32.17 11.49 20.41
N THR A 277 32.70 11.79 21.60
CA THR A 277 32.40 11.01 22.79
C THR A 277 31.83 11.92 23.87
N LEU A 278 30.63 11.59 24.36
CA LEU A 278 30.05 12.17 25.56
C LEU A 278 30.24 11.18 26.73
N ARG A 279 30.89 11.62 27.79
CA ARG A 279 31.07 10.81 29.01
C ARG A 279 30.15 11.38 30.10
N LEU A 280 29.25 10.55 30.61
CA LEU A 280 28.40 10.88 31.74
C LEU A 280 28.97 10.24 33.00
N GLU A 281 29.25 11.05 34.02
CA GLU A 281 29.75 10.57 35.30
C GLU A 281 28.77 10.91 36.41
N PRO A 282 28.55 9.99 37.39
CA PRO A 282 27.66 10.29 38.51
C PRO A 282 28.33 11.36 39.38
N LYS A 283 27.57 12.40 39.71
CA LYS A 283 28.00 13.41 40.66
C LYS A 283 27.98 12.77 42.05
N ARG A 284 29.18 12.62 42.69
CA ARG A 284 29.24 12.25 44.10
C ARG A 284 28.53 13.33 44.90
N ARG A 285 27.57 12.93 45.72
CA ARG A 285 26.91 13.82 46.69
C ARG A 285 27.85 14.09 47.87
#